data_0ca1f412b0d08283494c82140100b1ad
#
_entry.id   0ca1f412b0d08283494c82140100b1ad
#
_cell.length_a   1.000
_cell.length_b   1.000
_cell.length_c   1.000
_cell.angle_alpha   90.00
_cell.angle_beta   90.00
_cell.angle_gamma   90.00
#
_symmetry.space_group_name_H-M   'P 1'
#
loop_
_entity.id
_entity.type
_entity.pdbx_description
1 polymer ?
#
loop_
_entity_poly.entity_id
_entity_poly.type
_entity_poly.pdbx_seq_one_letter_code
_entity_poly.pdbx_strand_id
1 'polypeptide(L)'
;FNFPVAVWNWNSALAWICGDTCVWKASEKAPLCAIACQNIWNEVANENNLPEGISCIINGDYRVGELITKDERISLVSATGSTRMGRIVGAEVAKRFGKSLLELGGNNAIIITPEADLDVTIIGALFGAVGTCGQRCTSTRRLIIHEKIYEEVKNKLSSAYKQLKIGNPLDEKNHVGPLIDKDAVNTYLKAIEKAVSEGGNVLVEGGVLTGEGFESGCYVKPVIIEAENYYEIVQDETFAPILYLMKYSEIEEAIDMQNGVKQGLSS
;
A
#
# COMPACT_ATOMS: atom_id res chain seq x y z
N PHE A 1 -5.84 -2.80 6.53
CA PHE A 1 -5.43 -4.19 6.77
C PHE A 1 -3.90 -4.36 6.79
N ASN A 2 -3.16 -3.63 5.99
CA ASN A 2 -1.71 -3.77 5.78
C ASN A 2 -0.85 -3.23 6.94
N PHE A 3 -1.35 -2.26 7.70
CA PHE A 3 -0.75 -1.72 8.92
C PHE A 3 -1.80 -1.64 10.03
N PRO A 4 -2.27 -2.80 10.54
CA PRO A 4 -3.47 -2.87 11.40
C PRO A 4 -3.27 -2.26 12.79
N VAL A 5 -2.05 -2.00 13.20
CA VAL A 5 -1.72 -1.33 14.47
C VAL A 5 -1.29 0.12 14.21
N ALA A 6 -0.33 0.33 13.30
CA ALA A 6 0.35 1.60 13.14
C ALA A 6 -0.59 2.74 12.68
N VAL A 7 -1.48 2.48 11.70
CA VAL A 7 -2.38 3.51 11.15
C VAL A 7 -3.40 3.97 12.21
N TRP A 8 -3.99 3.03 12.95
CA TRP A 8 -4.87 3.38 14.06
C TRP A 8 -4.14 4.19 15.13
N ASN A 9 -2.99 3.70 15.59
CA ASN A 9 -2.24 4.34 16.67
C ASN A 9 -1.79 5.76 16.28
N TRP A 10 -1.35 5.96 15.05
CA TRP A 10 -0.99 7.29 14.55
C TRP A 10 -2.14 8.29 14.70
N ASN A 11 -3.32 7.96 14.17
CA ASN A 11 -4.46 8.86 14.19
C ASN A 11 -5.04 9.04 15.60
N SER A 12 -5.16 7.96 16.37
CA SER A 12 -5.74 8.01 17.70
C SER A 12 -4.83 8.71 18.71
N ALA A 13 -3.50 8.53 18.64
CA ALA A 13 -2.57 9.24 19.50
C ALA A 13 -2.67 10.77 19.32
N LEU A 14 -2.82 11.24 18.09
CA LEU A 14 -3.06 12.68 17.80
C LEU A 14 -4.40 13.14 18.37
N ALA A 15 -5.46 12.35 18.20
CA ALA A 15 -6.78 12.69 18.73
C ALA A 15 -6.76 12.75 20.27
N TRP A 16 -6.20 11.76 20.94
CA TRP A 16 -6.14 11.73 22.41
C TRP A 16 -5.33 12.86 23.03
N ILE A 17 -4.19 13.24 22.44
CA ILE A 17 -3.40 14.37 22.95
C ILE A 17 -4.14 15.71 22.77
N CYS A 18 -5.08 15.78 21.85
CA CYS A 18 -5.96 16.93 21.66
C CYS A 18 -7.24 16.87 22.54
N GLY A 19 -7.44 15.81 23.30
CA GLY A 19 -8.62 15.63 24.15
C GLY A 19 -9.83 15.05 23.45
N ASP A 20 -9.67 14.51 22.22
CA ASP A 20 -10.74 13.89 21.47
C ASP A 20 -10.91 12.40 21.86
N THR A 21 -12.11 11.88 21.66
CA THR A 21 -12.42 10.45 21.79
C THR A 21 -12.43 9.78 20.41
N CYS A 22 -12.12 8.48 20.37
CA CYS A 22 -12.02 7.74 19.14
C CYS A 22 -12.99 6.55 19.09
N VAL A 23 -13.72 6.41 18.00
CA VAL A 23 -14.42 5.20 17.62
C VAL A 23 -13.71 4.59 16.42
N TRP A 24 -13.11 3.43 16.62
CA TRP A 24 -12.33 2.75 15.59
C TRP A 24 -13.10 1.59 14.96
N LYS A 25 -13.33 1.68 13.66
CA LYS A 25 -13.78 0.55 12.85
C LYS A 25 -12.56 0.00 12.10
N ALA A 26 -12.04 -1.12 12.54
CA ALA A 26 -10.93 -1.79 11.90
C ALA A 26 -11.31 -2.40 10.53
N SER A 27 -10.29 -2.79 9.75
CA SER A 27 -10.53 -3.62 8.57
C SER A 27 -11.05 -4.99 8.99
N GLU A 28 -12.09 -5.46 8.29
CA GLU A 28 -12.64 -6.81 8.46
C GLU A 28 -11.63 -7.93 8.11
N LYS A 29 -10.56 -7.58 7.39
CA LYS A 29 -9.48 -8.52 7.03
C LYS A 29 -8.43 -8.72 8.12
N ALA A 30 -8.40 -7.84 9.15
CA ALA A 30 -7.44 -7.91 10.26
C ALA A 30 -8.07 -7.54 11.61
N PRO A 31 -9.23 -8.13 12.00
CA PRO A 31 -9.96 -7.71 13.19
C PRO A 31 -9.25 -8.08 14.50
N LEU A 32 -8.46 -9.16 14.52
CA LEU A 32 -7.81 -9.64 15.73
C LEU A 32 -6.73 -8.67 16.25
N CYS A 33 -6.00 -8.00 15.34
CA CYS A 33 -5.04 -6.97 15.72
C CYS A 33 -5.73 -5.81 16.45
N ALA A 34 -6.92 -5.41 15.97
CA ALA A 34 -7.68 -4.34 16.57
C ALA A 34 -8.20 -4.72 17.97
N ILE A 35 -8.69 -5.95 18.15
CA ILE A 35 -9.12 -6.46 19.45
C ILE A 35 -7.95 -6.48 20.43
N ALA A 36 -6.77 -6.96 20.01
CA ALA A 36 -5.58 -6.98 20.84
C ALA A 36 -5.16 -5.56 21.27
N CYS A 37 -5.15 -4.61 20.36
CA CYS A 37 -4.85 -3.20 20.68
C CYS A 37 -5.85 -2.62 21.69
N GLN A 38 -7.15 -2.88 21.50
CA GLN A 38 -8.17 -2.39 22.40
C GLN A 38 -8.05 -3.02 23.81
N ASN A 39 -7.68 -4.30 23.90
CA ASN A 39 -7.45 -4.94 25.20
C ASN A 39 -6.29 -4.28 25.94
N ILE A 40 -5.16 -4.03 25.28
CA ILE A 40 -4.01 -3.31 25.86
C ILE A 40 -4.43 -1.90 26.30
N TRP A 41 -5.18 -1.18 25.45
CA TRP A 41 -5.73 0.13 25.81
C TRP A 41 -6.58 0.06 27.09
N ASN A 42 -7.48 -0.91 27.18
CA ASN A 42 -8.36 -1.07 28.34
C ASN A 42 -7.57 -1.33 29.64
N GLU A 43 -6.51 -2.15 29.57
CA GLU A 43 -5.62 -2.39 30.72
C GLU A 43 -4.97 -1.08 31.17
N VAL A 44 -4.35 -0.34 30.27
CA VAL A 44 -3.70 0.95 30.55
C VAL A 44 -4.72 1.97 31.09
N ALA A 45 -5.90 2.06 30.51
CA ALA A 45 -6.96 2.97 30.94
C ALA A 45 -7.42 2.67 32.36
N ASN A 46 -7.62 1.39 32.70
CA ASN A 46 -8.01 0.95 34.04
C ASN A 46 -6.92 1.24 35.09
N GLU A 47 -5.66 0.96 34.79
CA GLU A 47 -4.52 1.23 35.66
C GLU A 47 -4.38 2.74 35.97
N ASN A 48 -4.77 3.59 35.05
CA ASN A 48 -4.67 5.04 35.21
C ASN A 48 -6.01 5.73 35.57
N ASN A 49 -7.04 4.94 35.88
CA ASN A 49 -8.38 5.45 36.20
C ASN A 49 -8.94 6.43 35.17
N LEU A 50 -8.73 6.15 33.90
CA LEU A 50 -9.26 6.99 32.83
C LEU A 50 -10.78 6.77 32.65
N PRO A 51 -11.52 7.81 32.19
CA PRO A 51 -12.93 7.66 31.89
C PRO A 51 -13.19 6.61 30.80
N GLU A 52 -14.35 5.95 30.87
CA GLU A 52 -14.81 5.08 29.80
C GLU A 52 -15.09 5.88 28.50
N GLY A 53 -14.98 5.21 27.36
CA GLY A 53 -15.38 5.78 26.06
C GLY A 53 -14.32 6.65 25.37
N ILE A 54 -13.12 6.80 25.92
CA ILE A 54 -12.04 7.53 25.23
C ILE A 54 -11.63 6.80 23.95
N SER A 55 -11.49 5.46 23.99
CA SER A 55 -11.19 4.63 22.84
C SER A 55 -12.18 3.48 22.77
N CYS A 56 -12.90 3.40 21.67
CA CYS A 56 -13.89 2.35 21.43
C CYS A 56 -13.60 1.66 20.10
N ILE A 57 -13.84 0.35 20.04
CA ILE A 57 -13.74 -0.44 18.81
C ILE A 57 -15.12 -0.94 18.37
N ILE A 58 -15.37 -0.90 17.07
CA ILE A 58 -16.52 -1.53 16.41
C ILE A 58 -15.99 -2.41 15.29
N ASN A 59 -16.23 -3.71 15.38
CA ASN A 59 -15.88 -4.63 14.30
C ASN A 59 -17.07 -4.81 13.34
N GLY A 60 -16.75 -4.92 12.07
CA GLY A 60 -17.73 -5.14 11.00
C GLY A 60 -17.16 -4.79 9.64
N ASP A 61 -17.90 -5.08 8.62
CA ASP A 61 -17.55 -4.80 7.23
C ASP A 61 -17.84 -3.34 6.83
N TYR A 62 -17.84 -3.07 5.51
CA TYR A 62 -18.09 -1.74 4.96
C TYR A 62 -19.42 -1.13 5.40
N ARG A 63 -20.45 -1.92 5.71
CA ARG A 63 -21.77 -1.44 6.17
C ARG A 63 -21.66 -0.69 7.50
N VAL A 64 -20.84 -1.18 8.41
CA VAL A 64 -20.55 -0.45 9.67
C VAL A 64 -19.78 0.84 9.38
N GLY A 65 -18.83 0.82 8.42
CA GLY A 65 -18.14 2.02 7.96
C GLY A 65 -19.08 3.08 7.39
N GLU A 66 -20.09 2.66 6.62
CA GLU A 66 -21.13 3.58 6.11
C GLU A 66 -21.96 4.21 7.23
N LEU A 67 -22.33 3.45 8.26
CA LEU A 67 -23.07 3.99 9.41
C LEU A 67 -22.25 5.07 10.13
N ILE A 68 -20.96 4.80 10.42
CA ILE A 68 -20.03 5.77 11.03
C ILE A 68 -19.93 7.03 10.16
N THR A 69 -19.78 6.87 8.84
CA THR A 69 -19.61 7.98 7.90
C THR A 69 -20.84 8.90 7.87
N LYS A 70 -22.04 8.33 8.01
CA LYS A 70 -23.31 9.05 7.97
C LYS A 70 -23.74 9.64 9.31
N ASP A 71 -23.15 9.20 10.44
CA ASP A 71 -23.59 9.60 11.77
C ASP A 71 -23.15 11.05 12.07
N GLU A 72 -24.11 11.94 12.29
CA GLU A 72 -23.88 13.36 12.55
C GLU A 72 -23.15 13.64 13.88
N ARG A 73 -23.14 12.68 14.81
CA ARG A 73 -22.43 12.80 16.09
C ARG A 73 -20.92 12.70 15.91
N ILE A 74 -20.44 12.15 14.78
CA ILE A 74 -19.01 12.00 14.49
C ILE A 74 -18.54 13.22 13.73
N SER A 75 -17.86 14.13 14.42
CA SER A 75 -17.40 15.42 13.87
C SER A 75 -16.34 15.26 12.79
N LEU A 76 -15.41 14.31 12.97
CA LEU A 76 -14.30 14.03 12.06
C LEU A 76 -14.25 12.54 11.72
N VAL A 77 -14.27 12.21 10.45
CA VAL A 77 -14.00 10.87 9.94
C VAL A 77 -12.59 10.82 9.38
N SER A 78 -11.68 10.12 10.08
CA SER A 78 -10.36 9.79 9.55
C SER A 78 -10.41 8.40 8.91
N ALA A 79 -10.15 8.31 7.61
CA ALA A 79 -10.26 7.06 6.85
C ALA A 79 -9.02 6.80 5.99
N THR A 80 -8.42 5.62 6.17
CA THR A 80 -7.30 5.14 5.37
C THR A 80 -7.74 3.96 4.53
N GLY A 81 -7.50 4.02 3.22
CA GLY A 81 -7.89 2.94 2.31
C GLY A 81 -7.75 3.31 0.83
N SER A 82 -8.52 2.65 -0.03
CA SER A 82 -8.46 2.89 -1.47
C SER A 82 -9.02 4.25 -1.89
N THR A 83 -8.53 4.77 -3.01
CA THR A 83 -9.10 5.99 -3.64
C THR A 83 -10.61 5.85 -3.88
N ARG A 84 -11.10 4.66 -4.25
CA ARG A 84 -12.53 4.37 -4.40
C ARG A 84 -13.28 4.59 -3.09
N MET A 85 -12.79 4.06 -1.99
CA MET A 85 -13.37 4.26 -0.65
C MET A 85 -13.35 5.74 -0.26
N GLY A 86 -12.23 6.43 -0.47
CA GLY A 86 -12.09 7.85 -0.16
C GLY A 86 -13.10 8.74 -0.87
N ARG A 87 -13.40 8.46 -2.14
CA ARG A 87 -14.45 9.20 -2.90
C ARG A 87 -15.83 9.03 -2.28
N ILE A 88 -16.17 7.84 -1.80
CA ILE A 88 -17.46 7.56 -1.14
C ILE A 88 -17.51 8.27 0.22
N VAL A 89 -16.50 8.05 1.07
CA VAL A 89 -16.44 8.61 2.42
C VAL A 89 -16.45 10.14 2.39
N GLY A 90 -15.59 10.73 1.55
CA GLY A 90 -15.51 12.19 1.44
C GLY A 90 -16.86 12.82 1.01
N ALA A 91 -17.52 12.23 0.02
CA ALA A 91 -18.83 12.72 -0.43
C ALA A 91 -19.90 12.59 0.65
N GLU A 92 -19.99 11.45 1.35
CA GLU A 92 -20.99 11.23 2.40
C GLU A 92 -20.78 12.14 3.60
N VAL A 93 -19.53 12.33 4.04
CA VAL A 93 -19.21 13.24 5.14
C VAL A 93 -19.53 14.70 4.77
N ALA A 94 -19.21 15.11 3.53
CA ALA A 94 -19.52 16.47 3.05
C ALA A 94 -21.02 16.77 3.01
N LYS A 95 -21.90 15.78 2.69
CA LYS A 95 -23.35 15.95 2.70
C LYS A 95 -23.91 16.42 4.04
N ARG A 96 -23.27 16.04 5.14
CA ARG A 96 -23.66 16.41 6.50
C ARG A 96 -22.78 17.53 7.11
N PHE A 97 -22.00 18.23 6.28
CA PHE A 97 -21.05 19.27 6.68
C PHE A 97 -20.00 18.81 7.71
N GLY A 98 -19.72 17.51 7.80
CA GLY A 98 -18.68 16.93 8.63
C GLY A 98 -17.28 17.15 8.04
N LYS A 99 -16.25 16.86 8.84
CA LYS A 99 -14.85 16.90 8.41
C LYS A 99 -14.37 15.49 8.06
N SER A 100 -13.54 15.39 7.02
CA SER A 100 -12.87 14.14 6.66
C SER A 100 -11.36 14.35 6.51
N LEU A 101 -10.59 13.38 7.00
CA LEU A 101 -9.15 13.22 6.74
C LEU A 101 -9.00 11.90 5.99
N LEU A 102 -8.49 11.95 4.78
CA LEU A 102 -8.46 10.80 3.88
C LEU A 102 -7.02 10.49 3.50
N GLU A 103 -6.51 9.37 3.99
CA GLU A 103 -5.24 8.79 3.60
C GLU A 103 -5.49 7.67 2.59
N LEU A 104 -5.13 7.89 1.33
CA LEU A 104 -5.55 7.05 0.21
C LEU A 104 -4.37 6.36 -0.45
N GLY A 105 -4.58 5.79 -1.63
CA GLY A 105 -3.56 5.12 -2.40
C GLY A 105 -2.50 6.06 -2.97
N GLY A 106 -1.40 5.49 -3.41
CA GLY A 106 -0.30 6.15 -4.08
C GLY A 106 0.11 5.43 -5.36
N ASN A 107 0.77 6.14 -6.25
CA ASN A 107 1.41 5.57 -7.43
C ASN A 107 2.86 6.06 -7.50
N ASN A 108 3.58 5.73 -6.46
CA ASN A 108 4.85 6.33 -6.09
C ASN A 108 5.97 5.92 -7.05
N ALA A 109 6.88 6.87 -7.33
CA ALA A 109 8.05 6.59 -8.15
C ALA A 109 9.34 6.92 -7.41
N ILE A 110 10.43 6.32 -7.89
CA ILE A 110 11.80 6.74 -7.60
C ILE A 110 12.40 7.19 -8.93
N ILE A 111 12.97 8.39 -8.96
CA ILE A 111 13.76 8.90 -10.09
C ILE A 111 15.23 8.55 -9.82
N ILE A 112 15.88 7.87 -10.77
CA ILE A 112 17.27 7.44 -10.63
C ILE A 112 18.11 8.20 -11.66
N THR A 113 18.97 9.11 -11.17
CA THR A 113 19.88 9.92 -11.98
C THR A 113 21.21 9.18 -12.24
N PRO A 114 22.01 9.60 -13.23
CA PRO A 114 23.30 8.96 -13.52
C PRO A 114 24.29 8.97 -12.36
N GLU A 115 24.15 9.92 -11.42
CA GLU A 115 25.03 10.10 -10.25
C GLU A 115 24.56 9.32 -9.03
N ALA A 116 23.44 8.55 -9.16
CA ALA A 116 22.88 7.81 -8.03
C ALA A 116 23.87 6.73 -7.52
N ASP A 117 23.96 6.60 -6.21
CA ASP A 117 24.63 5.44 -5.58
C ASP A 117 23.75 4.20 -5.79
N LEU A 118 24.15 3.36 -6.74
CA LEU A 118 23.37 2.19 -7.13
C LEU A 118 23.32 1.11 -6.05
N ASP A 119 24.28 1.02 -5.16
CA ASP A 119 24.28 0.01 -4.09
C ASP A 119 23.17 0.32 -3.07
N VAL A 120 22.99 1.59 -2.71
CA VAL A 120 21.88 2.05 -1.87
C VAL A 120 20.55 2.02 -2.64
N THR A 121 20.54 2.52 -3.87
CA THR A 121 19.36 2.67 -4.71
C THR A 121 18.67 1.35 -5.00
N ILE A 122 19.45 0.31 -5.38
CA ILE A 122 18.89 -1.02 -5.72
C ILE A 122 18.24 -1.65 -4.49
N ILE A 123 18.86 -1.57 -3.32
CA ILE A 123 18.30 -2.10 -2.07
C ILE A 123 17.01 -1.34 -1.70
N GLY A 124 17.05 0.00 -1.78
CA GLY A 124 15.91 0.85 -1.46
C GLY A 124 14.74 0.61 -2.41
N ALA A 125 14.99 0.53 -3.72
CA ALA A 125 13.97 0.26 -4.74
C ALA A 125 13.37 -1.15 -4.59
N LEU A 126 14.21 -2.17 -4.33
CA LEU A 126 13.76 -3.52 -4.07
C LEU A 126 12.83 -3.56 -2.85
N PHE A 127 13.27 -3.03 -1.72
CA PHE A 127 12.48 -2.99 -0.49
C PHE A 127 11.17 -2.19 -0.68
N GLY A 128 11.26 -1.04 -1.34
CA GLY A 128 10.11 -0.19 -1.63
C GLY A 128 9.05 -0.89 -2.48
N ALA A 129 9.48 -1.71 -3.45
CA ALA A 129 8.56 -2.39 -4.36
C ALA A 129 7.95 -3.68 -3.78
N VAL A 130 8.75 -4.49 -3.05
CA VAL A 130 8.31 -5.82 -2.61
C VAL A 130 7.98 -5.91 -1.12
N GLY A 131 8.38 -4.92 -0.32
CA GLY A 131 8.08 -4.86 1.11
C GLY A 131 6.58 -4.98 1.36
N THR A 132 6.16 -5.82 2.32
CA THR A 132 4.75 -6.14 2.59
C THR A 132 4.01 -6.65 1.33
N CYS A 133 4.72 -7.36 0.45
CA CYS A 133 4.20 -7.86 -0.83
C CYS A 133 3.60 -6.74 -1.71
N GLY A 134 4.26 -5.56 -1.76
CA GLY A 134 3.76 -4.39 -2.51
C GLY A 134 2.45 -3.78 -1.97
N GLN A 135 2.03 -4.16 -0.75
CA GLN A 135 0.77 -3.73 -0.15
C GLN A 135 0.96 -2.56 0.82
N ARG A 136 1.71 -1.54 0.40
CA ARG A 136 1.80 -0.24 1.09
C ARG A 136 1.25 0.86 0.20
N CYS A 137 0.60 1.84 0.78
CA CYS A 137 0.24 3.06 0.06
C CYS A 137 1.48 3.78 -0.49
N THR A 138 2.63 3.62 0.17
CA THR A 138 3.94 4.15 -0.23
C THR A 138 4.81 3.16 -1.00
N SER A 139 4.30 1.99 -1.45
CA SER A 139 5.09 1.08 -2.27
C SER A 139 5.58 1.77 -3.54
N THR A 140 6.85 1.53 -3.87
CA THR A 140 7.41 1.97 -5.14
C THR A 140 6.77 1.17 -6.27
N ARG A 141 6.07 1.84 -7.15
CA ARG A 141 5.36 1.25 -8.29
C ARG A 141 6.07 1.51 -9.61
N ARG A 142 6.77 2.63 -9.70
CA ARG A 142 7.45 3.11 -10.90
C ARG A 142 8.90 3.44 -10.58
N LEU A 143 9.84 2.96 -11.42
CA LEU A 143 11.22 3.45 -11.44
C LEU A 143 11.43 4.22 -12.74
N ILE A 144 11.73 5.50 -12.61
CA ILE A 144 11.99 6.42 -13.71
C ILE A 144 13.51 6.55 -13.78
N ILE A 145 14.15 5.88 -14.74
CA ILE A 145 15.59 5.63 -14.76
C ILE A 145 16.21 6.36 -15.93
N HIS A 146 17.28 7.13 -15.67
CA HIS A 146 18.00 7.79 -16.72
C HIS A 146 18.62 6.79 -17.71
N GLU A 147 18.49 7.05 -19.01
CA GLU A 147 18.87 6.15 -20.10
C GLU A 147 20.31 5.63 -20.02
N LYS A 148 21.27 6.48 -19.55
CA LYS A 148 22.69 6.12 -19.43
C LYS A 148 22.98 4.96 -18.46
N ILE A 149 22.13 4.78 -17.44
CA ILE A 149 22.30 3.75 -16.41
C ILE A 149 21.18 2.71 -16.41
N TYR A 150 20.24 2.84 -17.35
CA TYR A 150 19.05 2.00 -17.39
C TYR A 150 19.36 0.50 -17.44
N GLU A 151 20.27 0.07 -18.32
CA GLU A 151 20.61 -1.34 -18.46
C GLU A 151 21.32 -1.89 -17.22
N GLU A 152 22.15 -1.08 -16.55
CA GLU A 152 22.80 -1.47 -15.30
C GLU A 152 21.77 -1.66 -14.18
N VAL A 153 20.89 -0.70 -13.96
CA VAL A 153 19.82 -0.75 -12.95
C VAL A 153 18.89 -1.94 -13.21
N LYS A 154 18.46 -2.12 -14.45
CA LYS A 154 17.60 -3.25 -14.88
C LYS A 154 18.24 -4.60 -14.52
N ASN A 155 19.51 -4.78 -14.86
CA ASN A 155 20.22 -6.04 -14.60
C ASN A 155 20.44 -6.30 -13.11
N LYS A 156 20.83 -5.29 -12.35
CA LYS A 156 20.99 -5.38 -10.88
C LYS A 156 19.68 -5.74 -10.19
N LEU A 157 18.58 -5.05 -10.51
CA LEU A 157 17.25 -5.32 -9.98
C LEU A 157 16.74 -6.72 -10.35
N SER A 158 16.85 -7.10 -11.62
CA SER A 158 16.44 -8.44 -12.06
C SER A 158 17.20 -9.55 -11.33
N SER A 159 18.47 -9.33 -11.06
CA SER A 159 19.29 -10.26 -10.27
C SER A 159 18.86 -10.29 -8.79
N ALA A 160 18.52 -9.15 -8.19
CA ALA A 160 18.04 -9.06 -6.83
C ALA A 160 16.67 -9.75 -6.66
N TYR A 161 15.75 -9.56 -7.61
CA TYR A 161 14.44 -10.21 -7.59
C TYR A 161 14.52 -11.75 -7.62
N LYS A 162 15.49 -12.32 -8.34
CA LYS A 162 15.74 -13.78 -8.37
C LYS A 162 16.18 -14.36 -7.03
N GLN A 163 16.69 -13.53 -6.12
CA GLN A 163 17.14 -13.93 -4.78
C GLN A 163 16.04 -13.83 -3.71
N LEU A 164 14.89 -13.27 -4.06
CA LEU A 164 13.78 -13.13 -3.13
C LEU A 164 13.26 -14.50 -2.68
N LYS A 165 13.16 -14.66 -1.38
CA LYS A 165 12.52 -15.81 -0.75
C LYS A 165 11.10 -15.43 -0.38
N ILE A 166 10.15 -16.25 -0.85
CA ILE A 166 8.72 -16.03 -0.65
C ILE A 166 8.20 -17.17 0.22
N GLY A 167 7.47 -16.83 1.28
CA GLY A 167 6.95 -17.86 2.17
C GLY A 167 6.28 -17.30 3.42
N ASN A 168 6.11 -18.16 4.42
CA ASN A 168 5.49 -17.79 5.68
C ASN A 168 6.18 -16.57 6.31
N PRO A 169 5.46 -15.46 6.55
CA PRO A 169 6.05 -14.24 7.11
C PRO A 169 6.54 -14.38 8.56
N LEU A 170 6.22 -15.46 9.25
CA LEU A 170 6.75 -15.78 10.58
C LEU A 170 8.14 -16.44 10.52
N ASP A 171 8.60 -16.84 9.34
CA ASP A 171 9.96 -17.33 9.13
C ASP A 171 10.83 -16.17 8.63
N GLU A 172 11.75 -15.70 9.46
CA GLU A 172 12.67 -14.59 9.20
C GLU A 172 13.55 -14.78 7.95
N LYS A 173 13.64 -16.00 7.42
CA LYS A 173 14.36 -16.28 6.18
C LYS A 173 13.60 -15.81 4.93
N ASN A 174 12.30 -15.55 5.03
CA ASN A 174 11.48 -15.11 3.93
C ASN A 174 11.43 -13.58 3.85
N HIS A 175 11.54 -13.07 2.63
CA HIS A 175 11.53 -11.63 2.35
C HIS A 175 10.13 -11.13 2.01
N VAL A 176 9.29 -11.99 1.42
CA VAL A 176 7.97 -11.63 0.89
C VAL A 176 6.93 -12.61 1.41
N GLY A 177 5.90 -12.10 2.07
CA GLY A 177 4.73 -12.85 2.50
C GLY A 177 3.62 -12.89 1.43
N PRO A 178 2.39 -13.31 1.80
CA PRO A 178 1.28 -13.40 0.86
C PRO A 178 0.60 -12.04 0.60
N LEU A 179 -0.17 -11.98 -0.48
CA LEU A 179 -1.24 -11.01 -0.63
C LEU A 179 -2.37 -11.30 0.38
N ILE A 180 -3.15 -10.29 0.70
CA ILE A 180 -4.15 -10.38 1.77
C ILE A 180 -5.25 -11.41 1.49
N ASP A 181 -5.64 -11.56 0.23
CA ASP A 181 -6.68 -12.50 -0.20
C ASP A 181 -6.59 -12.82 -1.71
N LYS A 182 -7.52 -13.67 -2.17
CA LYS A 182 -7.61 -14.07 -3.58
C LYS A 182 -8.08 -12.96 -4.52
N ASP A 183 -8.81 -11.98 -4.03
CA ASP A 183 -9.22 -10.82 -4.85
C ASP A 183 -8.00 -9.96 -5.18
N ALA A 184 -7.07 -9.79 -4.22
CA ALA A 184 -5.79 -9.15 -4.46
C ALA A 184 -4.94 -9.93 -5.47
N VAL A 185 -4.93 -11.26 -5.40
CA VAL A 185 -4.25 -12.11 -6.40
C VAL A 185 -4.85 -11.95 -7.79
N ASN A 186 -6.17 -11.96 -7.89
CA ASN A 186 -6.85 -11.74 -9.18
C ASN A 186 -6.56 -10.36 -9.75
N THR A 187 -6.52 -9.33 -8.91
CA THR A 187 -6.14 -7.95 -9.32
C THR A 187 -4.70 -7.91 -9.82
N TYR A 188 -3.77 -8.57 -9.11
CA TYR A 188 -2.38 -8.70 -9.51
C TYR A 188 -2.23 -9.35 -10.89
N LEU A 189 -2.89 -10.50 -11.14
CA LEU A 189 -2.82 -11.20 -12.41
C LEU A 189 -3.37 -10.37 -13.56
N LYS A 190 -4.54 -9.74 -13.37
CA LYS A 190 -5.16 -8.86 -14.38
C LYS A 190 -4.30 -7.65 -14.69
N ALA A 191 -3.58 -7.11 -13.71
CA ALA A 191 -2.68 -5.98 -13.94
C ALA A 191 -1.49 -6.36 -14.81
N ILE A 192 -0.92 -7.56 -14.62
CA ILE A 192 0.14 -8.08 -15.50
C ILE A 192 -0.38 -8.27 -16.94
N GLU A 193 -1.53 -8.95 -17.09
CA GLU A 193 -2.16 -9.18 -18.40
C GLU A 193 -2.44 -7.85 -19.11
N LYS A 194 -2.97 -6.86 -18.39
CA LYS A 194 -3.25 -5.53 -18.93
C LYS A 194 -1.97 -4.82 -19.36
N ALA A 195 -0.93 -4.83 -18.53
CA ALA A 195 0.36 -4.23 -18.85
C ALA A 195 0.97 -4.81 -20.13
N VAL A 196 0.96 -6.14 -20.27
CA VAL A 196 1.42 -6.83 -21.49
C VAL A 196 0.56 -6.45 -22.69
N SER A 197 -0.77 -6.39 -22.54
CA SER A 197 -1.68 -6.02 -23.64
C SER A 197 -1.50 -4.57 -24.13
N GLU A 198 -0.98 -3.68 -23.26
CA GLU A 198 -0.64 -2.29 -23.59
C GLU A 198 0.76 -2.13 -24.19
N GLY A 199 1.53 -3.23 -24.30
CA GLY A 199 2.87 -3.25 -24.89
C GLY A 199 4.00 -3.41 -23.89
N GLY A 200 3.69 -3.66 -22.61
CA GLY A 200 4.70 -3.88 -21.57
C GLY A 200 5.51 -5.16 -21.80
N ASN A 201 6.81 -5.08 -21.50
CA ASN A 201 7.75 -6.18 -21.62
C ASN A 201 8.10 -6.75 -20.24
N VAL A 202 7.76 -8.01 -19.98
CA VAL A 202 8.03 -8.66 -18.69
C VAL A 202 9.51 -9.05 -18.59
N LEU A 203 10.23 -8.43 -17.65
CA LEU A 203 11.65 -8.68 -17.38
C LEU A 203 11.88 -9.78 -16.33
N VAL A 204 11.03 -9.79 -15.31
CA VAL A 204 11.01 -10.83 -14.27
C VAL A 204 9.59 -11.34 -14.17
N GLU A 205 9.40 -12.62 -14.42
CA GLU A 205 8.08 -13.24 -14.45
C GLU A 205 7.43 -13.32 -13.07
N GLY A 206 6.18 -12.86 -13.01
CA GLY A 206 5.28 -13.02 -11.89
C GLY A 206 4.59 -14.39 -11.85
N GLY A 207 3.46 -14.44 -11.15
CA GLY A 207 2.58 -15.60 -11.09
C GLY A 207 2.30 -16.07 -9.67
N VAL A 208 1.34 -16.98 -9.55
CA VAL A 208 0.93 -17.56 -8.26
C VAL A 208 1.82 -18.75 -7.93
N LEU A 209 2.28 -18.83 -6.68
CA LEU A 209 3.00 -19.98 -6.17
C LEU A 209 2.01 -21.08 -5.73
N THR A 210 2.36 -22.31 -6.03
CA THR A 210 1.58 -23.51 -5.69
C THR A 210 2.45 -24.58 -5.04
N GLY A 211 1.84 -25.52 -4.32
CA GLY A 211 2.52 -26.60 -3.63
C GLY A 211 2.53 -26.42 -2.12
N GLU A 212 3.36 -27.22 -1.46
CA GLU A 212 3.48 -27.20 0.00
C GLU A 212 3.88 -25.81 0.54
N GLY A 213 3.14 -25.31 1.52
CA GLY A 213 3.31 -23.99 2.12
C GLY A 213 2.62 -22.83 1.38
N PHE A 214 1.99 -23.12 0.21
CA PHE A 214 1.29 -22.13 -0.63
C PHE A 214 -0.19 -22.44 -0.84
N GLU A 215 -0.77 -23.30 -0.01
CA GLU A 215 -2.15 -23.83 -0.15
C GLU A 215 -3.21 -22.72 -0.08
N SER A 216 -2.89 -21.58 0.55
CA SER A 216 -3.78 -20.41 0.56
C SER A 216 -4.08 -19.87 -0.84
N GLY A 217 -3.15 -20.09 -1.80
CA GLY A 217 -3.19 -19.51 -3.14
C GLY A 217 -3.04 -18.00 -3.17
N CYS A 218 -2.47 -17.41 -2.09
CA CYS A 218 -2.25 -15.97 -1.96
C CYS A 218 -0.78 -15.55 -2.13
N TYR A 219 0.13 -16.49 -2.28
CA TYR A 219 1.54 -16.20 -2.53
C TYR A 219 1.80 -15.97 -4.01
N VAL A 220 2.42 -14.83 -4.32
CA VAL A 220 2.75 -14.45 -5.70
C VAL A 220 4.22 -14.09 -5.82
N LYS A 221 4.79 -14.30 -7.00
CA LYS A 221 6.14 -13.84 -7.33
C LYS A 221 6.10 -12.35 -7.66
N PRO A 222 6.96 -11.51 -7.06
CA PRO A 222 7.12 -10.14 -7.52
C PRO A 222 7.54 -10.06 -8.99
N VAL A 223 6.98 -9.10 -9.72
CA VAL A 223 7.17 -8.94 -11.16
C VAL A 223 7.82 -7.59 -11.49
N ILE A 224 8.68 -7.58 -12.52
CA ILE A 224 9.21 -6.35 -13.13
C ILE A 224 8.76 -6.29 -14.57
N ILE A 225 8.21 -5.15 -14.98
CA ILE A 225 7.71 -4.91 -16.34
C ILE A 225 8.30 -3.60 -16.84
N GLU A 226 8.94 -3.60 -18.02
CA GLU A 226 9.20 -2.36 -18.77
C GLU A 226 7.87 -1.84 -19.33
N ALA A 227 7.56 -0.58 -19.07
CA ALA A 227 6.29 0.02 -19.45
C ALA A 227 6.44 1.52 -19.68
N GLU A 228 5.48 2.09 -20.39
CA GLU A 228 5.40 3.52 -20.59
C GLU A 228 4.49 4.18 -19.56
N ASN A 229 4.83 5.39 -19.11
CA ASN A 229 4.09 6.09 -18.07
C ASN A 229 2.61 6.32 -18.44
N TYR A 230 2.29 6.42 -19.73
CA TYR A 230 0.92 6.66 -20.23
C TYR A 230 0.05 5.41 -20.33
N TYR A 231 0.58 4.20 -20.07
CA TYR A 231 -0.26 3.00 -20.04
C TYR A 231 -1.32 3.13 -18.96
N GLU A 232 -2.56 2.76 -19.29
CA GLU A 232 -3.69 2.91 -18.37
C GLU A 232 -3.44 2.18 -17.05
N ILE A 233 -2.88 0.96 -17.12
CA ILE A 233 -2.58 0.18 -15.91
C ILE A 233 -1.45 0.78 -15.08
N VAL A 234 -0.49 1.47 -15.70
CA VAL A 234 0.58 2.17 -14.98
C VAL A 234 0.05 3.39 -14.24
N GLN A 235 -1.03 4.02 -14.74
CA GLN A 235 -1.70 5.15 -14.10
C GLN A 235 -2.55 4.74 -12.90
N ASP A 236 -2.93 3.46 -12.79
CA ASP A 236 -3.73 2.96 -11.70
C ASP A 236 -2.87 2.27 -10.61
N GLU A 237 -3.24 2.47 -9.35
CA GLU A 237 -2.59 1.76 -8.26
C GLU A 237 -2.99 0.28 -8.25
N THR A 238 -2.03 -0.61 -8.51
CA THR A 238 -2.18 -2.04 -8.22
C THR A 238 -1.52 -2.38 -6.89
N PHE A 239 -2.31 -2.75 -5.89
CA PHE A 239 -1.85 -2.99 -4.51
C PHE A 239 -1.22 -4.38 -4.36
N ALA A 240 -0.15 -4.62 -5.13
CA ALA A 240 0.54 -5.90 -5.28
C ALA A 240 2.01 -5.65 -5.72
N PRO A 241 2.89 -6.67 -5.67
CA PRO A 241 4.31 -6.49 -5.95
C PRO A 241 4.61 -6.42 -7.46
N ILE A 242 4.15 -5.37 -8.11
CA ILE A 242 4.42 -5.03 -9.52
C ILE A 242 5.28 -3.77 -9.56
N LEU A 243 6.40 -3.84 -10.24
CA LEU A 243 7.30 -2.71 -10.45
C LEU A 243 7.41 -2.42 -11.94
N TYR A 244 7.11 -1.19 -12.34
CA TYR A 244 7.26 -0.71 -13.69
C TYR A 244 8.58 0.04 -13.85
N LEU A 245 9.37 -0.29 -14.87
CA LEU A 245 10.58 0.44 -15.25
C LEU A 245 10.30 1.28 -16.47
N MET A 246 10.74 2.53 -16.46
CA MET A 246 10.63 3.46 -17.59
C MET A 246 11.90 4.30 -17.71
N LYS A 247 12.18 4.76 -18.93
CA LYS A 247 13.37 5.55 -19.25
C LYS A 247 13.04 7.03 -19.32
N TYR A 248 14.04 7.86 -19.02
CA TYR A 248 14.03 9.28 -19.33
C TYR A 248 15.42 9.75 -19.77
N SER A 249 15.49 10.86 -20.47
CA SER A 249 16.75 11.48 -20.94
C SER A 249 17.05 12.79 -20.21
N GLU A 250 16.04 13.64 -20.06
CA GLU A 250 16.16 14.94 -19.39
C GLU A 250 15.37 14.95 -18.09
N ILE A 251 15.87 15.63 -17.07
CA ILE A 251 15.27 15.59 -15.71
C ILE A 251 13.83 16.12 -15.68
N GLU A 252 13.52 17.08 -16.56
CA GLU A 252 12.18 17.63 -16.72
C GLU A 252 11.19 16.55 -17.14
N GLU A 253 11.59 15.65 -18.05
CA GLU A 253 10.78 14.50 -18.47
C GLU A 253 10.48 13.56 -17.27
N ALA A 254 11.48 13.29 -16.45
CA ALA A 254 11.28 12.46 -15.24
C ALA A 254 10.30 13.10 -14.26
N ILE A 255 10.38 14.41 -14.08
CA ILE A 255 9.48 15.19 -13.22
C ILE A 255 8.05 15.14 -13.79
N ASP A 256 7.90 15.30 -15.10
CA ASP A 256 6.60 15.22 -15.80
C ASP A 256 5.99 13.81 -15.65
N MET A 257 6.80 12.75 -15.81
CA MET A 257 6.34 11.38 -15.56
C MET A 257 5.91 11.17 -14.12
N GLN A 258 6.67 11.70 -13.15
CA GLN A 258 6.33 11.61 -11.72
C GLN A 258 5.01 12.32 -11.44
N ASN A 259 4.82 13.50 -11.98
CA ASN A 259 3.62 14.31 -11.78
C ASN A 259 2.45 13.89 -12.69
N GLY A 260 2.70 13.06 -13.69
CA GLY A 260 1.72 12.58 -14.66
C GLY A 260 0.75 11.53 -14.11
N VAL A 261 0.59 11.39 -12.79
CA VAL A 261 -0.38 10.54 -12.12
C VAL A 261 -1.25 11.36 -11.18
N LYS A 262 -2.42 10.83 -10.83
CA LYS A 262 -3.40 11.55 -9.99
C LYS A 262 -3.02 11.61 -8.52
N GLN A 263 -2.20 10.68 -8.06
CA GLN A 263 -1.77 10.54 -6.68
C GLN A 263 -0.48 11.34 -6.44
N GLY A 264 -0.25 11.81 -5.22
CA GLY A 264 0.94 12.56 -4.82
C GLY A 264 1.37 12.22 -3.39
N LEU A 265 1.26 10.96 -2.98
CA LEU A 265 1.51 10.54 -1.61
C LEU A 265 3.00 10.51 -1.26
N SER A 266 3.82 9.93 -2.12
CA SER A 266 5.28 9.89 -1.95
C SER A 266 6.03 9.76 -3.27
N SER A 267 7.30 10.16 -3.25
CA SER A 267 8.25 10.06 -4.35
C SER A 267 9.67 9.93 -3.79
#